data_fb77c42a5d3f0bedc8a67e83f1d8326b
#
_entry.id   fb77c42a5d3f0bedc8a67e83f1d8326b
#
_cell.length_a   1.000
_cell.length_b   1.000
_cell.length_c   1.000
_cell.angle_alpha   90.00
_cell.angle_beta   90.00
_cell.angle_gamma   90.00
#
_symmetry.space_group_name_H-M   'P 1'
#
loop_
_entity.id
_entity.type
_entity.pdbx_description
1 polymer ?
#
loop_
_entity_poly.entity_id
_entity_poly.type
_entity_poly.pdbx_seq_one_letter_code
_entity_poly.pdbx_strand_id
1 'polypeptide(L)'
;MLSAYLPSLIKQPTLILRTLLAALFFSIFMQSFHLPVGPSELHFVGAMPMYLILGFIPTLFGFGLGLLLQGLLFEPADLVNLSVNTLSLVIPLMAVHYTLGRRFSRLTIATILTLDGVYYAGVTLMVGFWLLQGESTPLADWALFASSYLVIVMFEPLVTWSLVTVIRPYAERPLLRHCVDLPAPA
;
A
#
# COMPACT_ATOMS: atom_id res chain seq x y z
N MET A 1 -0.53 -16.79 -6.38
CA MET A 1 0.13 -16.08 -5.27
C MET A 1 -0.85 -15.76 -4.14
N LEU A 2 -1.90 -14.96 -4.35
CA LEU A 2 -2.90 -14.63 -3.33
C LEU A 2 -3.58 -15.85 -2.69
N SER A 3 -3.82 -16.90 -3.47
CA SER A 3 -4.42 -18.17 -2.99
C SER A 3 -3.63 -18.85 -1.87
N ALA A 4 -2.32 -18.60 -1.76
CA ALA A 4 -1.49 -19.15 -0.68
C ALA A 4 -1.82 -18.54 0.69
N TYR A 5 -2.33 -17.31 0.73
CA TYR A 5 -2.67 -16.59 1.97
C TYR A 5 -4.15 -16.64 2.33
N LEU A 6 -5.02 -17.00 1.39
CA LEU A 6 -6.47 -17.06 1.60
C LEU A 6 -6.87 -17.96 2.78
N PRO A 7 -6.28 -19.16 2.98
CA PRO A 7 -6.63 -19.99 4.13
C PRO A 7 -6.29 -19.33 5.49
N SER A 8 -5.20 -18.54 5.54
CA SER A 8 -4.83 -17.82 6.77
C SER A 8 -5.82 -16.69 7.06
N LEU A 9 -6.23 -15.95 6.02
CA LEU A 9 -7.22 -14.89 6.14
C LEU A 9 -8.56 -15.42 6.71
N ILE A 10 -9.07 -16.52 6.15
CA ILE A 10 -10.36 -17.08 6.55
C ILE A 10 -10.34 -17.64 7.97
N LYS A 11 -9.21 -18.23 8.40
CA LYS A 11 -9.09 -18.87 9.71
C LYS A 11 -8.87 -17.91 10.88
N GLN A 12 -8.51 -16.65 10.60
CA GLN A 12 -8.18 -15.68 11.64
C GLN A 12 -9.06 -14.43 11.53
N PRO A 13 -10.09 -14.28 12.41
CA PRO A 13 -11.02 -13.14 12.36
C PRO A 13 -10.31 -11.77 12.46
N THR A 14 -9.19 -11.70 13.18
CA THR A 14 -8.38 -10.47 13.30
C THR A 14 -7.78 -10.05 11.96
N LEU A 15 -7.37 -11.00 11.10
CA LEU A 15 -6.89 -10.69 9.76
C LEU A 15 -8.01 -10.16 8.86
N ILE A 16 -9.23 -10.69 8.99
CA ILE A 16 -10.40 -10.17 8.26
C ILE A 16 -10.67 -8.72 8.65
N LEU A 17 -10.74 -8.45 9.96
CA LEU A 17 -10.95 -7.08 10.46
C LEU A 17 -9.87 -6.12 9.95
N ARG A 18 -8.60 -6.49 10.09
CA ARG A 18 -7.47 -5.68 9.61
C ARG A 18 -7.50 -5.48 8.09
N THR A 19 -7.95 -6.48 7.33
CA THR A 19 -8.10 -6.38 5.87
C THR A 19 -9.19 -5.37 5.50
N LEU A 20 -10.32 -5.39 6.21
CA LEU A 20 -11.40 -4.40 5.99
C LEU A 20 -10.93 -2.99 6.37
N LEU A 21 -10.18 -2.85 7.47
CA LEU A 21 -9.58 -1.57 7.86
C LEU A 21 -8.56 -1.09 6.80
N ALA A 22 -7.75 -1.99 6.25
CA ALA A 22 -6.82 -1.67 5.19
C ALA A 22 -7.54 -1.21 3.91
N ALA A 23 -8.58 -1.92 3.50
CA ALA A 23 -9.38 -1.56 2.33
C ALA A 23 -10.06 -0.19 2.50
N LEU A 24 -10.63 0.07 3.67
CA LEU A 24 -11.28 1.34 3.98
C LEU A 24 -10.25 2.49 4.02
N PHE A 25 -9.13 2.30 4.73
CA PHE A 25 -8.05 3.29 4.80
C PHE A 25 -7.54 3.63 3.40
N PHE A 26 -7.20 2.61 2.61
CA PHE A 26 -6.72 2.78 1.24
C PHE A 26 -7.73 3.56 0.38
N SER A 27 -8.99 3.15 0.40
CA SER A 27 -10.05 3.79 -0.41
C SER A 27 -10.24 5.27 -0.03
N ILE A 28 -10.24 5.61 1.27
CA ILE A 28 -10.33 6.99 1.74
C ILE A 28 -9.12 7.80 1.29
N PHE A 29 -7.90 7.26 1.42
CA PHE A 29 -6.69 7.98 1.05
C PHE A 29 -6.60 8.18 -0.47
N MET A 30 -6.90 7.16 -1.26
CA MET A 30 -6.98 7.30 -2.71
C MET A 30 -7.95 8.41 -3.15
N GLN A 31 -9.13 8.47 -2.53
CA GLN A 31 -10.13 9.49 -2.85
C GLN A 31 -9.72 10.89 -2.36
N SER A 32 -9.01 10.97 -1.23
CA SER A 32 -8.65 12.26 -0.61
C SER A 32 -7.50 12.96 -1.31
N PHE A 33 -6.62 12.22 -1.95
CA PHE A 33 -5.42 12.74 -2.58
C PHE A 33 -5.10 12.03 -3.89
N HIS A 34 -5.49 12.64 -4.98
CA HIS A 34 -5.16 12.20 -6.33
C HIS A 34 -4.79 13.41 -7.20
N LEU A 35 -3.87 13.20 -8.13
CA LEU A 35 -3.40 14.21 -9.06
C LEU A 35 -3.13 13.57 -10.43
N PRO A 36 -3.76 14.03 -11.51
CA PRO A 36 -3.43 13.57 -12.85
C PRO A 36 -1.99 13.90 -13.23
N VAL A 37 -1.24 12.92 -13.71
CA VAL A 37 0.15 13.06 -14.16
C VAL A 37 0.33 12.31 -15.48
N GLY A 38 0.27 13.02 -16.59
CA GLY A 38 0.34 12.43 -17.93
C GLY A 38 -0.80 11.43 -18.15
N PRO A 39 -0.52 10.23 -18.65
CA PRO A 39 -1.52 9.18 -18.90
C PRO A 39 -1.94 8.41 -17.65
N SER A 40 -1.46 8.78 -16.48
CA SER A 40 -1.71 8.08 -15.21
C SER A 40 -2.07 9.07 -14.10
N GLU A 41 -2.40 8.56 -12.94
CA GLU A 41 -2.72 9.36 -11.76
C GLU A 41 -1.79 9.05 -10.61
N LEU A 42 -1.36 10.09 -9.90
CA LEU A 42 -0.64 10.00 -8.66
C LEU A 42 -1.63 9.91 -7.50
N HIS A 43 -1.55 8.84 -6.72
CA HIS A 43 -2.35 8.65 -5.51
C HIS A 43 -1.48 8.52 -4.28
N PHE A 44 -1.98 9.00 -3.15
CA PHE A 44 -1.40 8.65 -1.86
C PHE A 44 -1.91 7.26 -1.46
N VAL A 45 -1.08 6.26 -1.66
CA VAL A 45 -1.46 4.85 -1.44
C VAL A 45 -1.51 4.49 0.05
N GLY A 46 -0.64 5.10 0.86
CA GLY A 46 -0.51 4.76 2.28
C GLY A 46 -0.03 3.32 2.51
N ALA A 47 0.86 2.84 1.66
CA ALA A 47 1.30 1.45 1.67
C ALA A 47 2.05 1.07 2.95
N MET A 48 3.01 1.89 3.36
CA MET A 48 3.80 1.60 4.55
C MET A 48 3.04 1.80 5.86
N PRO A 49 2.18 2.81 6.05
CA PRO A 49 1.28 2.85 7.20
C PRO A 49 0.45 1.56 7.34
N MET A 50 -0.19 1.11 6.26
CA MET A 50 -0.98 -0.13 6.31
C MET A 50 -0.12 -1.35 6.59
N TYR A 51 1.01 -1.50 5.90
CA TYR A 51 1.92 -2.63 6.05
C TYR A 51 2.47 -2.76 7.47
N LEU A 52 2.89 -1.64 8.06
CA LEU A 52 3.52 -1.62 9.39
C LEU A 52 2.51 -1.68 10.53
N ILE A 53 1.29 -1.13 10.34
CA ILE A 53 0.27 -1.06 11.40
C ILE A 53 -0.71 -2.23 11.33
N LEU A 54 -1.14 -2.64 10.14
CA LEU A 54 -2.15 -3.67 9.97
C LEU A 54 -1.56 -5.04 9.63
N GLY A 55 -0.30 -5.06 9.16
CA GLY A 55 0.43 -6.27 8.78
C GLY A 55 0.38 -6.59 7.30
N PHE A 56 1.25 -7.50 6.87
CA PHE A 56 1.45 -7.84 5.46
C PHE A 56 0.20 -8.41 4.77
N ILE A 57 -0.41 -9.45 5.36
CA ILE A 57 -1.58 -10.13 4.76
C ILE A 57 -2.78 -9.18 4.64
N PRO A 58 -3.17 -8.43 5.69
CA PRO A 58 -4.25 -7.44 5.59
C PRO A 58 -4.00 -6.40 4.51
N THR A 59 -2.79 -5.86 4.40
CA THR A 59 -2.47 -4.84 3.39
C THR A 59 -2.54 -5.42 1.98
N LEU A 60 -2.04 -6.64 1.79
CA LEU A 60 -2.04 -7.32 0.51
C LEU A 60 -3.46 -7.51 -0.05
N PHE A 61 -4.40 -7.98 0.77
CA PHE A 61 -5.80 -8.12 0.38
C PHE A 61 -6.55 -6.79 0.42
N GLY A 62 -6.14 -5.88 1.32
CA GLY A 62 -6.68 -4.54 1.46
C GLY A 62 -6.55 -3.71 0.19
N PHE A 63 -5.44 -3.82 -0.55
CA PHE A 63 -5.28 -3.17 -1.84
C PHE A 63 -6.33 -3.62 -2.86
N GLY A 64 -6.52 -4.92 -3.03
CA GLY A 64 -7.51 -5.44 -4.00
C GLY A 64 -8.95 -5.06 -3.63
N LEU A 65 -9.31 -5.21 -2.34
CA LEU A 65 -10.64 -4.84 -1.84
C LEU A 65 -10.85 -3.32 -1.88
N GLY A 66 -9.83 -2.53 -1.53
CA GLY A 66 -9.91 -1.07 -1.55
C GLY A 66 -10.06 -0.52 -2.95
N LEU A 67 -9.32 -1.05 -3.94
CA LEU A 67 -9.51 -0.71 -5.36
C LEU A 67 -10.90 -1.11 -5.87
N LEU A 68 -11.40 -2.28 -5.45
CA LEU A 68 -12.76 -2.69 -5.78
C LEU A 68 -13.79 -1.72 -5.19
N LEU A 69 -13.65 -1.32 -3.92
CA LEU A 69 -14.51 -0.33 -3.29
C LEU A 69 -14.42 1.03 -4.00
N GLN A 70 -13.21 1.45 -4.34
CA GLN A 70 -12.96 2.69 -5.08
C GLN A 70 -13.71 2.69 -6.42
N GLY A 71 -13.55 1.63 -7.21
CA GLY A 71 -14.23 1.50 -8.49
C GLY A 71 -15.75 1.41 -8.34
N LEU A 72 -16.28 0.70 -7.34
CA LEU A 72 -17.73 0.57 -7.15
C LEU A 72 -18.40 1.85 -6.67
N LEU A 73 -17.72 2.66 -5.85
CA LEU A 73 -18.32 3.80 -5.17
C LEU A 73 -18.00 5.15 -5.82
N PHE A 74 -16.84 5.28 -6.45
CA PHE A 74 -16.34 6.57 -6.93
C PHE A 74 -16.01 6.57 -8.43
N GLU A 75 -15.21 5.61 -8.92
CA GLU A 75 -14.66 5.59 -10.27
C GLU A 75 -14.95 4.26 -11.00
N PRO A 76 -16.19 4.02 -11.47
CA PRO A 76 -16.56 2.75 -12.11
C PRO A 76 -15.71 2.40 -13.34
N ALA A 77 -15.14 3.39 -14.02
CA ALA A 77 -14.25 3.17 -15.16
C ALA A 77 -12.98 2.40 -14.78
N ASP A 78 -12.50 2.55 -13.55
CA ASP A 78 -11.29 1.89 -13.04
C ASP A 78 -11.45 0.38 -12.81
N LEU A 79 -12.68 -0.10 -12.74
CA LEU A 79 -12.97 -1.54 -12.62
C LEU A 79 -12.42 -2.35 -13.78
N VAL A 80 -12.31 -1.76 -14.97
CA VAL A 80 -11.69 -2.41 -16.15
C VAL A 80 -10.23 -2.75 -15.86
N ASN A 81 -9.54 -1.88 -15.13
CA ASN A 81 -8.12 -2.02 -14.80
C ASN A 81 -7.87 -2.59 -13.41
N LEU A 82 -8.89 -3.10 -12.72
CA LEU A 82 -8.81 -3.56 -11.33
C LEU A 82 -7.66 -4.54 -11.10
N SER A 83 -7.49 -5.53 -12.00
CA SER A 83 -6.42 -6.53 -11.87
C SER A 83 -5.04 -5.94 -12.07
N VAL A 84 -4.88 -5.06 -13.06
CA VAL A 84 -3.62 -4.38 -13.37
C VAL A 84 -3.22 -3.47 -12.21
N ASN A 85 -4.15 -2.66 -11.72
CA ASN A 85 -3.93 -1.75 -10.60
C ASN A 85 -3.61 -2.53 -9.31
N THR A 86 -4.34 -3.61 -9.04
CA THR A 86 -4.05 -4.49 -7.88
C THR A 86 -2.64 -5.08 -7.97
N LEU A 87 -2.24 -5.62 -9.11
CA LEU A 87 -0.91 -6.22 -9.28
C LEU A 87 0.20 -5.18 -9.16
N SER A 88 -0.05 -3.95 -9.63
CA SER A 88 0.90 -2.84 -9.51
C SER A 88 1.21 -2.44 -8.07
N LEU A 89 0.30 -2.70 -7.14
CA LEU A 89 0.50 -2.45 -5.71
C LEU A 89 0.98 -3.70 -4.95
N VAL A 90 0.42 -4.85 -5.27
CA VAL A 90 0.68 -6.12 -4.55
C VAL A 90 2.07 -6.67 -4.82
N ILE A 91 2.54 -6.65 -6.08
CA ILE A 91 3.86 -7.20 -6.43
C ILE A 91 4.99 -6.42 -5.74
N PRO A 92 5.03 -5.07 -5.77
CA PRO A 92 6.01 -4.30 -5.02
C PRO A 92 5.95 -4.54 -3.51
N LEU A 93 4.74 -4.64 -2.92
CA LEU A 93 4.60 -4.95 -1.50
C LEU A 93 5.19 -6.32 -1.14
N MET A 94 4.95 -7.33 -1.97
CA MET A 94 5.55 -8.65 -1.79
C MET A 94 7.07 -8.59 -1.91
N ALA A 95 7.60 -7.87 -2.90
CA ALA A 95 9.04 -7.69 -3.06
C ALA A 95 9.64 -7.03 -1.80
N VAL A 96 9.07 -5.93 -1.32
CA VAL A 96 9.50 -5.27 -0.07
C VAL A 96 9.45 -6.23 1.10
N HIS A 97 8.35 -6.95 1.30
CA HIS A 97 8.17 -7.85 2.44
C HIS A 97 9.22 -8.96 2.47
N TYR A 98 9.46 -9.63 1.33
CA TYR A 98 10.38 -10.78 1.28
C TYR A 98 11.86 -10.41 1.21
N THR A 99 12.19 -9.18 0.77
CA THR A 99 13.60 -8.76 0.66
C THR A 99 14.05 -7.93 1.86
N LEU A 100 13.28 -6.94 2.27
CA LEU A 100 13.65 -5.93 3.28
C LEU A 100 12.82 -6.04 4.56
N GLY A 101 11.51 -6.18 4.46
CA GLY A 101 10.58 -6.07 5.58
C GLY A 101 10.85 -7.05 6.73
N ARG A 102 11.39 -8.23 6.42
CA ARG A 102 11.79 -9.24 7.41
C ARG A 102 13.15 -8.99 8.05
N ARG A 103 13.96 -8.06 7.52
CA ARG A 103 15.34 -7.83 7.96
C ARG A 103 15.45 -6.72 8.98
N PHE A 104 14.50 -5.78 8.99
CA PHE A 104 14.54 -4.65 9.90
C PHE A 104 14.00 -5.02 11.27
N SER A 105 14.88 -4.98 12.28
CA SER A 105 14.53 -5.20 13.69
C SER A 105 14.08 -3.92 14.40
N ARG A 106 14.39 -2.75 13.85
CA ARG A 106 14.04 -1.44 14.42
C ARG A 106 13.34 -0.57 13.40
N LEU A 107 12.25 0.05 13.83
CA LEU A 107 11.50 0.99 13.03
C LEU A 107 12.05 2.41 13.26
N THR A 108 12.75 2.93 12.27
CA THR A 108 13.27 4.31 12.23
C THR A 108 12.72 5.01 11.00
N ILE A 109 12.78 6.34 10.95
CA ILE A 109 12.41 7.11 9.75
C ILE A 109 13.22 6.65 8.54
N ALA A 110 14.52 6.40 8.71
CA ALA A 110 15.38 5.91 7.64
C ALA A 110 14.93 4.52 7.12
N THR A 111 14.51 3.62 8.04
CA THR A 111 13.96 2.32 7.66
C THR A 111 12.67 2.48 6.86
N ILE A 112 11.76 3.33 7.32
CA ILE A 112 10.48 3.59 6.64
C ILE A 112 10.74 4.20 5.26
N LEU A 113 11.61 5.21 5.16
CA LEU A 113 12.00 5.82 3.90
C LEU A 113 12.59 4.80 2.90
N THR A 114 13.39 3.85 3.40
CA THR A 114 13.95 2.78 2.55
C THR A 114 12.86 1.85 2.04
N LEU A 115 11.91 1.46 2.89
CA LEU A 115 10.77 0.60 2.51
C LEU A 115 9.89 1.31 1.50
N ASP A 116 9.53 2.58 1.75
CA ASP A 116 8.74 3.41 0.84
C ASP A 116 9.45 3.61 -0.51
N GLY A 117 10.72 3.96 -0.50
CA GLY A 117 11.51 4.17 -1.72
C GLY A 117 11.53 2.91 -2.61
N VAL A 118 11.76 1.73 -2.01
CA VAL A 118 11.75 0.47 -2.76
C VAL A 118 10.33 0.10 -3.22
N TYR A 119 9.32 0.36 -2.39
CA TYR A 119 7.93 0.10 -2.74
C TYR A 119 7.50 0.94 -3.96
N TYR A 120 7.67 2.26 -3.90
CA TYR A 120 7.27 3.15 -4.99
C TYR A 120 8.14 3.00 -6.25
N ALA A 121 9.43 2.65 -6.11
CA ALA A 121 10.22 2.22 -7.26
C ALA A 121 9.62 0.99 -7.95
N GLY A 122 9.15 0.03 -7.16
CA GLY A 122 8.44 -1.14 -7.68
C GLY A 122 7.11 -0.79 -8.36
N VAL A 123 6.31 0.12 -7.75
CA VAL A 123 5.05 0.61 -8.34
C VAL A 123 5.30 1.28 -9.68
N THR A 124 6.27 2.19 -9.76
CA THR A 124 6.60 2.89 -11.02
C THR A 124 7.09 1.95 -12.10
N LEU A 125 7.86 0.92 -11.74
CA LEU A 125 8.27 -0.14 -12.67
C LEU A 125 7.08 -0.96 -13.17
N MET A 126 6.14 -1.32 -12.31
CA MET A 126 4.92 -2.05 -12.70
C MET A 126 4.03 -1.22 -13.61
N VAL A 127 3.81 0.06 -13.29
CA VAL A 127 3.05 0.97 -14.17
C VAL A 127 3.75 1.12 -15.51
N GLY A 128 5.07 1.34 -15.53
CA GLY A 128 5.86 1.39 -16.76
C GLY A 128 5.73 0.12 -17.59
N PHE A 129 5.77 -1.05 -16.95
CA PHE A 129 5.56 -2.33 -17.63
C PHE A 129 4.18 -2.38 -18.33
N TRP A 130 3.11 -1.99 -17.67
CA TRP A 130 1.76 -2.00 -18.26
C TRP A 130 1.60 -0.97 -19.38
N LEU A 131 2.16 0.23 -19.21
CA LEU A 131 2.13 1.26 -20.26
C LEU A 131 2.86 0.80 -21.53
N LEU A 132 3.97 0.07 -21.39
CA LEU A 132 4.70 -0.50 -22.53
C LEU A 132 3.95 -1.65 -23.23
N GLN A 133 3.01 -2.31 -22.53
CA GLN A 133 2.20 -3.41 -23.12
C GLN A 133 0.93 -2.89 -23.81
N GLY A 134 0.41 -1.74 -23.40
CA GLY A 134 -0.85 -1.19 -23.87
C GLY A 134 -0.68 -0.28 -25.08
N GLU A 135 -0.54 0.99 -24.84
CA GLU A 135 -0.36 2.03 -25.85
C GLU A 135 1.09 2.50 -25.89
N SER A 136 1.52 3.08 -27.03
CA SER A 136 2.85 3.67 -27.18
C SER A 136 2.99 4.93 -26.32
N THR A 137 3.20 4.76 -25.02
CA THR A 137 3.41 5.87 -24.09
C THR A 137 4.85 6.37 -24.22
N PRO A 138 5.08 7.67 -24.47
CA PRO A 138 6.44 8.23 -24.48
C PRO A 138 7.17 7.99 -23.16
N LEU A 139 8.43 7.64 -23.23
CA LEU A 139 9.28 7.44 -22.03
C LEU A 139 9.31 8.68 -21.13
N ALA A 140 9.17 9.86 -21.70
CA ALA A 140 9.10 11.12 -20.96
C ALA A 140 7.86 11.20 -20.04
N ASP A 141 6.72 10.71 -20.49
CA ASP A 141 5.48 10.70 -19.68
C ASP A 141 5.58 9.71 -18.53
N TRP A 142 6.16 8.52 -18.77
CA TRP A 142 6.46 7.60 -17.69
C TRP A 142 7.48 8.18 -16.70
N ALA A 143 8.52 8.87 -17.18
CA ALA A 143 9.52 9.49 -16.30
C ALA A 143 8.91 10.63 -15.45
N LEU A 144 7.99 11.40 -16.04
CA LEU A 144 7.23 12.42 -15.30
C LEU A 144 6.39 11.77 -14.19
N PHE A 145 5.65 10.72 -14.52
CA PHE A 145 4.87 9.95 -13.55
C PHE A 145 5.77 9.36 -12.45
N ALA A 146 6.88 8.70 -12.82
CA ALA A 146 7.82 8.13 -11.86
C ALA A 146 8.40 9.19 -10.92
N SER A 147 8.76 10.37 -11.46
CA SER A 147 9.30 11.46 -10.65
C SER A 147 8.28 12.08 -9.69
N SER A 148 6.99 12.05 -10.02
CA SER A 148 5.94 12.56 -9.15
C SER A 148 5.84 11.78 -7.83
N TYR A 149 6.15 10.48 -7.83
CA TYR A 149 6.20 9.69 -6.60
C TYR A 149 7.30 10.09 -5.62
N LEU A 150 8.32 10.82 -6.05
CA LEU A 150 9.35 11.34 -5.12
C LEU A 150 8.73 12.19 -4.01
N VAL A 151 7.67 12.93 -4.32
CA VAL A 151 6.94 13.74 -3.33
C VAL A 151 6.31 12.82 -2.28
N ILE A 152 5.65 11.75 -2.72
CA ILE A 152 5.02 10.77 -1.81
C ILE A 152 6.09 10.08 -0.94
N VAL A 153 7.18 9.63 -1.53
CA VAL A 153 8.31 8.98 -0.83
C VAL A 153 8.94 9.89 0.23
N MET A 154 8.87 11.21 0.06
CA MET A 154 9.37 12.14 1.08
C MET A 154 8.36 12.36 2.23
N PHE A 155 7.07 12.35 1.95
CA PHE A 155 6.02 12.67 2.94
C PHE A 155 5.45 11.44 3.64
N GLU A 156 5.24 10.33 2.94
CA GLU A 156 4.64 9.11 3.53
C GLU A 156 5.42 8.58 4.74
N PRO A 157 6.78 8.57 4.77
CA PRO A 157 7.53 8.15 5.95
C PRO A 157 7.22 8.95 7.20
N LEU A 158 6.97 10.26 7.07
CA LEU A 158 6.61 11.13 8.20
C LEU A 158 5.22 10.79 8.72
N VAL A 159 4.27 10.57 7.83
CA VAL A 159 2.90 10.14 8.17
C VAL A 159 2.95 8.77 8.84
N THR A 160 3.66 7.82 8.25
CA THR A 160 3.84 6.47 8.78
C THR A 160 4.44 6.48 10.17
N TRP A 161 5.55 7.20 10.35
CA TRP A 161 6.22 7.30 11.64
C TRP A 161 5.34 7.94 12.71
N SER A 162 4.61 9.00 12.34
CA SER A 162 3.68 9.67 13.23
C SER A 162 2.56 8.74 13.67
N LEU A 163 1.92 8.04 12.73
CA LEU A 163 0.85 7.08 13.02
C LEU A 163 1.34 5.94 13.91
N VAL A 164 2.48 5.34 13.59
CA VAL A 164 3.07 4.27 14.41
C VAL A 164 3.38 4.77 15.82
N THR A 165 3.96 5.96 15.95
CA THR A 165 4.32 6.54 17.26
C THR A 165 3.09 6.81 18.11
N VAL A 166 2.01 7.32 17.51
CA VAL A 166 0.75 7.60 18.21
C VAL A 166 0.01 6.32 18.60
N ILE A 167 -0.02 5.31 17.72
CA ILE A 167 -0.82 4.10 17.94
C ILE A 167 -0.10 3.11 18.87
N ARG A 168 1.22 3.01 18.79
CA ARG A 168 2.03 2.01 19.50
C ARG A 168 1.78 1.93 21.01
N PRO A 169 1.68 3.05 21.77
CA PRO A 169 1.41 3.00 23.21
C PRO A 169 0.04 2.38 23.57
N TYR A 170 -0.86 2.32 22.62
CA TYR A 170 -2.22 1.82 22.79
C TYR A 170 -2.46 0.46 22.14
N ALA A 171 -1.46 -0.11 21.49
CA ALA A 171 -1.59 -1.36 20.71
C ALA A 171 -2.13 -2.54 21.55
N GLU A 172 -1.74 -2.63 22.83
CA GLU A 172 -2.18 -3.68 23.75
C GLU A 172 -3.58 -3.46 24.35
N ARG A 173 -4.23 -2.32 24.10
CA ARG A 173 -5.59 -2.09 24.57
C ARG A 173 -6.57 -3.07 23.94
N PRO A 174 -7.59 -3.58 24.67
CA PRO A 174 -8.49 -4.63 24.21
C PRO A 174 -9.12 -4.40 22.84
N LEU A 175 -9.45 -3.15 22.52
CA LEU A 175 -10.00 -2.79 21.21
C LEU A 175 -8.94 -2.76 20.11
N LEU A 176 -7.76 -2.20 20.38
CA LEU A 176 -6.74 -1.97 19.34
C LEU A 176 -5.90 -3.21 19.03
N ARG A 177 -5.68 -4.11 19.99
CA ARG A 177 -4.89 -5.34 19.77
C ARG A 177 -5.43 -6.22 18.64
N HIS A 178 -6.72 -6.14 18.33
CA HIS A 178 -7.32 -6.87 17.21
C HIS A 178 -7.25 -6.09 15.89
N CYS A 179 -7.07 -4.77 15.97
CA CYS A 179 -7.05 -3.88 14.81
C CYS A 179 -5.64 -3.66 14.27
N VAL A 180 -4.59 -3.82 15.09
CA VAL A 180 -3.20 -3.51 14.70
C VAL A 180 -2.27 -4.70 14.88
N ASP A 181 -1.14 -4.69 14.16
CA ASP A 181 -0.07 -5.70 14.16
C ASP A 181 1.26 -5.11 14.66
N LEU A 182 1.18 -4.09 15.49
CA LEU A 182 2.36 -3.43 16.03
C LEU A 182 2.94 -4.27 17.17
N PRO A 183 4.26 -4.52 17.17
CA PRO A 183 4.92 -5.13 18.33
C PRO A 183 4.81 -4.18 19.54
N ALA A 184 4.66 -4.79 20.73
CA ALA A 184 4.68 -4.05 21.97
C ALA A 184 5.93 -3.16 22.06
N PRO A 185 5.84 -1.98 22.73
CA PRO A 185 7.02 -1.18 23.00
C PRO A 185 8.00 -2.01 23.85
N ALA A 186 9.25 -2.04 23.44
CA ALA A 186 10.33 -2.68 24.20
C ALA A 186 10.60 -1.92 25.49
#